data_860e39e29e3ce2f12e78bbccf491a571
#
_entry.id   860e39e29e3ce2f12e78bbccf491a571
#
_cell.length_a   1.000
_cell.length_b   1.000
_cell.length_c   1.000
_cell.angle_alpha   90.00
_cell.angle_beta   90.00
_cell.angle_gamma   90.00
#
_symmetry.space_group_name_H-M   'P 1'
#
loop_
_entity.id
_entity.type
_entity.pdbx_description
1 polymer ?
#
loop_
_entity_poly.entity_id
_entity_poly.type
_entity_poly.pdbx_seq_one_letter_code
_entity_poly.pdbx_strand_id
1 'polypeptide(L)'
;IEQLLTVLVGMADSIMVANVGEAAVSGVSLVDQIMVLLINIFAALATGGAVVAGQYLGQKNKEQACKSTTQLMWSMGFISLVITAFVYACKYWILHGVFGQIEADVMHHADVYLLIVTASIPFIALYNGGAAVFRAMGNSEVSMKVSLLMNAINVSGNAILIYGFHCGTEGVAIPTLVSRFVAAFIIIKLLLKDKWSLH
;
A
#
# COMPACT_ATOMS: atom_id res chain seq x y z
N ILE A 1 -4.42 -10.90 13.54
CA ILE A 1 -3.33 -10.05 14.08
C ILE A 1 -2.96 -8.95 13.07
N GLU A 2 -2.73 -9.32 11.80
CA GLU A 2 -2.34 -8.37 10.75
C GLU A 2 -3.38 -7.24 10.58
N GLN A 3 -4.67 -7.58 10.53
CA GLN A 3 -5.73 -6.59 10.42
C GLN A 3 -5.85 -5.71 11.66
N LEU A 4 -5.64 -6.29 12.84
CA LEU A 4 -5.63 -5.52 14.08
C LEU A 4 -4.50 -4.49 14.07
N LEU A 5 -3.31 -4.88 13.62
CA LEU A 5 -2.18 -3.98 13.46
C LEU A 5 -2.49 -2.84 12.49
N THR A 6 -3.14 -3.15 11.36
CA THR A 6 -3.54 -2.14 10.37
C THR A 6 -4.50 -1.12 10.98
N VAL A 7 -5.48 -1.57 11.76
CA VAL A 7 -6.42 -0.69 12.44
C VAL A 7 -5.70 0.19 13.47
N LEU A 8 -4.81 -0.39 14.27
CA LEU A 8 -4.05 0.36 15.29
C LEU A 8 -3.16 1.42 14.63
N VAL A 9 -2.51 1.10 13.53
CA VAL A 9 -1.68 2.07 12.77
C VAL A 9 -2.54 3.18 12.21
N GLY A 10 -3.70 2.85 11.65
CA GLY A 10 -4.65 3.85 11.15
C GLY A 10 -5.10 4.81 12.24
N MET A 11 -5.37 4.30 13.44
CA MET A 11 -5.71 5.13 14.61
C MET A 11 -4.54 6.02 15.01
N ALA A 12 -3.33 5.48 15.06
CA ALA A 12 -2.13 6.24 15.38
C ALA A 12 -1.90 7.36 14.37
N ASP A 13 -2.04 7.07 13.07
CA ASP A 13 -1.91 8.06 12.01
C ASP A 13 -2.94 9.18 12.17
N SER A 14 -4.19 8.85 12.47
CA SER A 14 -5.25 9.83 12.68
C SER A 14 -4.95 10.75 13.85
N ILE A 15 -4.44 10.19 14.96
CA ILE A 15 -4.05 10.97 16.14
C ILE A 15 -2.90 11.92 15.79
N MET A 16 -1.89 11.43 15.06
CA MET A 16 -0.75 12.25 14.67
C MET A 16 -1.15 13.38 13.71
N VAL A 17 -2.01 13.09 12.74
CA VAL A 17 -2.51 14.09 11.79
C VAL A 17 -3.35 15.13 12.52
N ALA A 18 -4.08 14.75 13.54
CA ALA A 18 -4.86 15.69 14.36
C ALA A 18 -3.99 16.80 14.97
N ASN A 19 -2.72 16.52 15.26
CA ASN A 19 -1.77 17.51 15.77
C ASN A 19 -1.33 18.52 14.70
N VAL A 20 -1.52 18.19 13.41
CA VAL A 20 -1.23 19.11 12.30
C VAL A 20 -2.37 20.11 12.12
N GLY A 21 -3.62 19.69 12.28
CA GLY A 21 -4.79 20.54 12.19
C GLY A 21 -6.00 19.80 11.68
N GLU A 22 -7.17 20.39 11.87
CA GLU A 22 -8.44 19.83 11.44
C GLU A 22 -8.54 19.72 9.92
N ALA A 23 -8.04 20.74 9.20
CA ALA A 23 -8.03 20.73 7.73
C ALA A 23 -7.18 19.59 7.19
N ALA A 24 -6.04 19.29 7.84
CA ALA A 24 -5.17 18.18 7.46
C ALA A 24 -5.87 16.82 7.67
N VAL A 25 -6.57 16.63 8.80
CA VAL A 25 -7.33 15.42 9.08
C VAL A 25 -8.40 15.19 8.01
N SER A 26 -9.13 16.24 7.65
CA SER A 26 -10.18 16.15 6.63
C SER A 26 -9.61 15.80 5.26
N GLY A 27 -8.53 16.44 4.85
CA GLY A 27 -7.87 16.18 3.56
C GLY A 27 -7.33 14.77 3.46
N VAL A 28 -6.65 14.31 4.49
CA VAL A 28 -6.10 12.94 4.54
C VAL A 28 -7.22 11.91 4.51
N SER A 29 -8.30 12.12 5.27
CA SER A 29 -9.43 11.20 5.33
C SER A 29 -10.11 11.04 3.98
N LEU A 30 -10.29 12.14 3.23
CA LEU A 30 -10.90 12.10 1.91
C LEU A 30 -10.09 11.27 0.93
N VAL A 31 -8.77 11.46 0.92
CA VAL A 31 -7.87 10.70 0.06
C VAL A 31 -7.79 9.25 0.49
N ASP A 32 -7.77 8.97 1.80
CA ASP A 32 -7.72 7.61 2.32
C ASP A 32 -8.93 6.78 1.90
N GLN A 33 -10.11 7.38 1.76
CA GLN A 33 -11.29 6.67 1.26
C GLN A 33 -11.05 6.09 -0.14
N ILE A 34 -10.42 6.85 -1.01
CA ILE A 34 -10.06 6.39 -2.36
C ILE A 34 -8.96 5.32 -2.27
N MET A 35 -7.95 5.54 -1.43
CA MET A 35 -6.83 4.60 -1.28
C MET A 35 -7.29 3.26 -0.73
N VAL A 36 -8.19 3.24 0.24
CA VAL A 36 -8.76 1.99 0.79
C VAL A 36 -9.46 1.21 -0.31
N LEU A 37 -10.24 1.88 -1.17
CA LEU A 37 -10.90 1.23 -2.29
C LEU A 37 -9.90 0.60 -3.26
N LEU A 38 -8.85 1.33 -3.63
CA LEU A 38 -7.80 0.82 -4.53
C LEU A 38 -7.04 -0.34 -3.90
N ILE A 39 -6.70 -0.25 -2.63
CA ILE A 39 -6.00 -1.32 -1.89
C ILE A 39 -6.86 -2.58 -1.85
N ASN A 40 -8.17 -2.46 -1.63
CA ASN A 40 -9.09 -3.59 -1.63
C ASN A 40 -9.17 -4.25 -3.00
N ILE A 41 -9.17 -3.47 -4.08
CA ILE A 41 -9.14 -4.00 -5.45
C ILE A 41 -7.84 -4.77 -5.68
N PHE A 42 -6.71 -4.23 -5.31
CA PHE A 42 -5.41 -4.92 -5.45
C PHE A 42 -5.35 -6.18 -4.60
N ALA A 43 -5.87 -6.15 -3.38
CA ALA A 43 -5.91 -7.31 -2.50
C ALA A 43 -6.77 -8.44 -3.11
N ALA A 44 -7.90 -8.10 -3.70
CA ALA A 44 -8.77 -9.07 -4.37
C ALA A 44 -8.09 -9.70 -5.59
N LEU A 45 -7.46 -8.88 -6.44
CA LEU A 45 -6.72 -9.36 -7.60
C LEU A 45 -5.54 -10.25 -7.19
N ALA A 46 -4.80 -9.84 -6.16
CA ALA A 46 -3.67 -10.60 -5.64
C ALA A 46 -4.11 -11.94 -5.08
N THR A 47 -5.21 -11.98 -4.32
CA THR A 47 -5.74 -13.22 -3.76
C THR A 47 -6.17 -14.18 -4.86
N GLY A 48 -6.85 -13.69 -5.90
CA GLY A 48 -7.25 -14.52 -7.04
C GLY A 48 -6.06 -15.14 -7.76
N GLY A 49 -5.03 -14.34 -8.04
CA GLY A 49 -3.80 -14.85 -8.68
C GLY A 49 -3.03 -15.80 -7.79
N ALA A 50 -2.98 -15.54 -6.48
CA ALA A 50 -2.30 -16.39 -5.53
C ALA A 50 -2.97 -17.77 -5.39
N VAL A 51 -4.29 -17.84 -5.50
CA VAL A 51 -5.03 -19.11 -5.50
C VAL A 51 -4.56 -19.99 -6.65
N VAL A 52 -4.37 -19.43 -7.84
CA VAL A 52 -3.88 -20.19 -9.01
C VAL A 52 -2.48 -20.73 -8.74
N ALA A 53 -1.58 -19.90 -8.23
CA ALA A 53 -0.22 -20.35 -7.87
C ALA A 53 -0.26 -21.44 -6.80
N GLY A 54 -1.12 -21.30 -5.80
CA GLY A 54 -1.31 -22.32 -4.75
C GLY A 54 -1.82 -23.65 -5.28
N GLN A 55 -2.72 -23.61 -6.26
CA GLN A 55 -3.23 -24.83 -6.90
C GLN A 55 -2.13 -25.58 -7.63
N TYR A 56 -1.25 -24.87 -8.37
CA TYR A 56 -0.11 -25.50 -9.03
C TYR A 56 0.88 -26.10 -8.02
N LEU A 57 1.11 -25.44 -6.90
CA LEU A 57 1.94 -25.98 -5.83
C LEU A 57 1.33 -27.25 -5.23
N GLY A 58 0.01 -27.30 -5.05
CA GLY A 58 -0.71 -28.47 -4.58
C GLY A 58 -0.59 -29.67 -5.53
N GLN A 59 -0.47 -29.39 -6.83
CA GLN A 59 -0.23 -30.40 -7.87
C GLN A 59 1.24 -30.78 -8.01
N LYS A 60 2.11 -30.22 -7.17
CA LYS A 60 3.58 -30.39 -7.22
C LYS A 60 4.19 -29.86 -8.53
N ASN A 61 3.50 -28.96 -9.22
CA ASN A 61 3.98 -28.34 -10.44
C ASN A 61 4.62 -26.99 -10.12
N LYS A 62 5.86 -27.04 -9.64
CA LYS A 62 6.62 -25.85 -9.21
C LYS A 62 6.88 -24.88 -10.35
N GLU A 63 7.13 -25.38 -11.55
CA GLU A 63 7.39 -24.54 -12.72
C GLU A 63 6.19 -23.65 -13.05
N GLN A 64 4.99 -24.23 -13.11
CA GLN A 64 3.77 -23.45 -13.38
C GLN A 64 3.43 -22.50 -12.23
N ALA A 65 3.68 -22.91 -10.99
CA ALA A 65 3.50 -22.04 -9.83
C ALA A 65 4.40 -20.81 -9.92
N CYS A 66 5.67 -20.97 -10.30
CA CYS A 66 6.60 -19.85 -10.50
C CYS A 66 6.17 -18.96 -11.65
N LYS A 67 5.71 -19.53 -12.76
CA LYS A 67 5.19 -18.76 -13.89
C LYS A 67 3.96 -17.94 -13.50
N SER A 68 3.02 -18.56 -12.78
CA SER A 68 1.80 -17.88 -12.30
C SER A 68 2.14 -16.73 -11.36
N THR A 69 3.07 -16.94 -10.44
CA THR A 69 3.54 -15.90 -9.52
C THR A 69 4.18 -14.74 -10.29
N THR A 70 5.04 -15.04 -11.26
CA THR A 70 5.69 -14.01 -12.08
C THR A 70 4.65 -13.21 -12.88
N GLN A 71 3.68 -13.88 -13.49
CA GLN A 71 2.60 -13.22 -14.22
C GLN A 71 1.76 -12.34 -13.30
N LEU A 72 1.45 -12.83 -12.10
CA LEU A 72 0.70 -12.04 -11.11
C LEU A 72 1.45 -10.75 -10.76
N MET A 73 2.74 -10.86 -10.46
CA MET A 73 3.55 -9.70 -10.08
C MET A 73 3.66 -8.70 -11.22
N TRP A 74 3.88 -9.14 -12.45
CA TRP A 74 3.90 -8.27 -13.62
C TRP A 74 2.54 -7.61 -13.86
N SER A 75 1.45 -8.36 -13.73
CA SER A 75 0.08 -7.84 -13.89
C SER A 75 -0.23 -6.79 -12.83
N MET A 76 0.11 -7.05 -11.57
CA MET A 76 -0.08 -6.11 -10.48
C MET A 76 0.71 -4.83 -10.71
N GLY A 77 1.98 -4.95 -11.11
CA GLY A 77 2.82 -3.80 -11.44
C GLY A 77 2.27 -2.99 -12.58
N PHE A 78 1.85 -3.63 -13.67
CA PHE A 78 1.30 -2.94 -14.83
C PHE A 78 -0.02 -2.23 -14.49
N ILE A 79 -0.96 -2.93 -13.86
CA ILE A 79 -2.25 -2.37 -13.47
C ILE A 79 -2.06 -1.18 -12.52
N SER A 80 -1.15 -1.33 -11.55
CA SER A 80 -0.87 -0.26 -10.59
C SER A 80 -0.27 0.97 -11.25
N LEU A 81 0.62 0.79 -12.23
CA LEU A 81 1.19 1.91 -12.99
C LEU A 81 0.12 2.62 -13.81
N VAL A 82 -0.78 1.87 -14.46
CA VAL A 82 -1.89 2.45 -15.21
C VAL A 82 -2.81 3.24 -14.29
N ILE A 83 -3.16 2.69 -13.13
CA ILE A 83 -4.00 3.37 -12.14
C ILE A 83 -3.29 4.62 -11.61
N THR A 84 -2.00 4.54 -11.34
CA THR A 84 -1.20 5.68 -10.87
C THR A 84 -1.23 6.82 -11.90
N ALA A 85 -1.00 6.49 -13.17
CA ALA A 85 -1.06 7.47 -14.26
C ALA A 85 -2.46 8.07 -14.39
N PHE A 86 -3.49 7.23 -14.28
CA PHE A 86 -4.88 7.67 -14.34
C PHE A 86 -5.22 8.61 -13.19
N VAL A 87 -4.81 8.30 -11.97
CA VAL A 87 -5.05 9.15 -10.80
C VAL A 87 -4.36 10.50 -10.95
N TYR A 88 -3.11 10.53 -11.43
CA TYR A 88 -2.41 11.80 -11.67
C TYR A 88 -3.06 12.61 -12.78
N ALA A 89 -3.49 11.96 -13.86
CA ALA A 89 -4.18 12.65 -14.96
C ALA A 89 -5.53 13.22 -14.51
N CYS A 90 -6.24 12.49 -13.64
CA CYS A 90 -7.57 12.87 -13.16
C CYS A 90 -7.55 13.54 -11.79
N LYS A 91 -6.38 13.89 -11.27
CA LYS A 91 -6.21 14.48 -9.93
C LYS A 91 -7.13 15.68 -9.71
N TYR A 92 -7.16 16.61 -10.65
CA TYR A 92 -8.02 17.79 -10.58
C TYR A 92 -9.50 17.39 -10.50
N TRP A 93 -9.91 16.45 -11.34
CA TRP A 93 -11.28 15.94 -11.35
C TRP A 93 -11.66 15.25 -10.04
N ILE A 94 -10.76 14.47 -9.47
CA ILE A 94 -10.98 13.80 -8.20
C ILE A 94 -11.18 14.82 -7.09
N LEU A 95 -10.29 15.81 -7.01
CA LEU A 95 -10.33 16.79 -5.93
C LEU A 95 -11.52 17.75 -6.05
N HIS A 96 -11.85 18.19 -7.25
CA HIS A 96 -12.91 19.17 -7.46
C HIS A 96 -14.25 18.57 -7.82
N GLY A 97 -14.26 17.38 -8.43
CA GLY A 97 -15.49 16.70 -8.84
C GLY A 97 -16.03 15.72 -7.80
N VAL A 98 -15.18 14.79 -7.32
CA VAL A 98 -15.61 13.73 -6.39
C VAL A 98 -15.82 14.29 -4.98
N PHE A 99 -14.89 15.11 -4.49
CA PHE A 99 -14.99 15.70 -3.15
C PHE A 99 -15.88 16.94 -3.09
N GLY A 100 -16.25 17.49 -4.26
CA GLY A 100 -17.11 18.65 -4.36
C GLY A 100 -16.46 19.93 -3.86
N GLN A 101 -17.27 20.81 -3.29
CA GLN A 101 -16.78 22.07 -2.74
C GLN A 101 -16.30 21.86 -1.31
N ILE A 102 -15.00 21.91 -1.11
CA ILE A 102 -14.36 21.85 0.21
C ILE A 102 -13.55 23.11 0.43
N GLU A 103 -13.23 23.39 1.70
CA GLU A 103 -12.40 24.54 2.05
C GLU A 103 -11.03 24.46 1.36
N ALA A 104 -10.46 25.64 1.04
CA ALA A 104 -9.17 25.73 0.35
C ALA A 104 -8.06 25.01 1.13
N ASP A 105 -8.05 25.10 2.46
CA ASP A 105 -7.06 24.45 3.30
C ASP A 105 -7.17 22.92 3.21
N VAL A 106 -8.40 22.39 3.26
CA VAL A 106 -8.67 20.95 3.11
C VAL A 106 -8.22 20.50 1.73
N MET A 107 -8.52 21.27 0.70
CA MET A 107 -8.11 20.99 -0.68
C MET A 107 -6.58 20.91 -0.82
N HIS A 108 -5.86 21.84 -0.19
CA HIS A 108 -4.39 21.87 -0.22
C HIS A 108 -3.81 20.60 0.43
N HIS A 109 -4.29 20.24 1.62
CA HIS A 109 -3.83 19.02 2.31
C HIS A 109 -4.17 17.76 1.53
N ALA A 110 -5.37 17.69 0.97
CA ALA A 110 -5.78 16.56 0.13
C ALA A 110 -4.90 16.44 -1.11
N ASP A 111 -4.58 17.55 -1.75
CA ASP A 111 -3.72 17.58 -2.95
C ASP A 111 -2.32 17.07 -2.65
N VAL A 112 -1.68 17.58 -1.59
CA VAL A 112 -0.34 17.17 -1.18
C VAL A 112 -0.32 15.68 -0.83
N TYR A 113 -1.26 15.24 0.00
CA TYR A 113 -1.35 13.85 0.42
C TYR A 113 -1.61 12.92 -0.76
N LEU A 114 -2.55 13.28 -1.63
CA LEU A 114 -2.86 12.51 -2.84
C LEU A 114 -1.65 12.38 -3.75
N LEU A 115 -0.91 13.47 -3.95
CA LEU A 115 0.28 13.49 -4.82
C LEU A 115 1.32 12.48 -4.34
N ILE A 116 1.63 12.50 -3.05
CA ILE A 116 2.67 11.65 -2.46
C ILE A 116 2.20 10.20 -2.35
N VAL A 117 0.99 9.97 -1.84
CA VAL A 117 0.47 8.62 -1.60
C VAL A 117 0.16 7.91 -2.92
N THR A 118 -0.23 8.63 -3.96
CA THR A 118 -0.44 8.04 -5.30
C THR A 118 0.86 7.44 -5.84
N ALA A 119 2.02 8.06 -5.56
CA ALA A 119 3.32 7.49 -5.92
C ALA A 119 3.59 6.15 -5.23
N SER A 120 2.92 5.85 -4.11
CA SER A 120 3.07 4.59 -3.39
C SER A 120 2.18 3.46 -3.92
N ILE A 121 1.24 3.75 -4.82
CA ILE A 121 0.29 2.74 -5.34
C ILE A 121 0.99 1.53 -5.96
N PRO A 122 2.01 1.69 -6.84
CA PRO A 122 2.71 0.54 -7.39
C PRO A 122 3.35 -0.33 -6.30
N PHE A 123 3.90 0.29 -5.28
CA PHE A 123 4.58 -0.43 -4.20
C PHE A 123 3.61 -1.23 -3.35
N ILE A 124 2.46 -0.65 -2.99
CA ILE A 124 1.46 -1.38 -2.19
C ILE A 124 0.81 -2.51 -3.01
N ALA A 125 0.65 -2.32 -4.32
CA ALA A 125 0.14 -3.36 -5.20
C ALA A 125 1.10 -4.56 -5.26
N LEU A 126 2.40 -4.30 -5.43
CA LEU A 126 3.42 -5.35 -5.44
C LEU A 126 3.50 -6.05 -4.09
N TYR A 127 3.44 -5.31 -3.00
CA TYR A 127 3.39 -5.90 -1.65
C TYR A 127 2.19 -6.83 -1.50
N ASN A 128 0.99 -6.39 -1.89
CA ASN A 128 -0.22 -7.20 -1.79
C ASN A 128 -0.09 -8.48 -2.62
N GLY A 129 0.45 -8.38 -3.83
CA GLY A 129 0.70 -9.55 -4.69
C GLY A 129 1.62 -10.56 -4.04
N GLY A 130 2.78 -10.10 -3.56
CA GLY A 130 3.76 -10.96 -2.91
C GLY A 130 3.26 -11.55 -1.61
N ALA A 131 2.60 -10.77 -0.78
CA ALA A 131 2.03 -11.23 0.49
C ALA A 131 0.96 -12.31 0.26
N ALA A 132 0.11 -12.14 -0.74
CA ALA A 132 -0.93 -13.11 -1.08
C ALA A 132 -0.31 -14.44 -1.52
N VAL A 133 0.78 -14.40 -2.32
CA VAL A 133 1.49 -15.61 -2.74
C VAL A 133 2.10 -16.33 -1.54
N PHE A 134 2.73 -15.63 -0.61
CA PHE A 134 3.27 -16.24 0.60
C PHE A 134 2.17 -16.88 1.45
N ARG A 135 1.02 -16.23 1.59
CA ARG A 135 -0.13 -16.80 2.31
C ARG A 135 -0.66 -18.06 1.62
N ALA A 136 -0.70 -18.06 0.28
CA ALA A 136 -1.13 -19.22 -0.50
C ALA A 136 -0.16 -20.40 -0.36
N MET A 137 1.13 -20.13 -0.15
CA MET A 137 2.13 -21.16 0.11
C MET A 137 2.13 -21.65 1.57
N GLY A 138 1.22 -21.16 2.39
CA GLY A 138 1.15 -21.50 3.81
C GLY A 138 2.13 -20.74 4.70
N ASN A 139 2.83 -19.75 4.17
CA ASN A 139 3.85 -18.98 4.90
C ASN A 139 3.35 -17.57 5.22
N SER A 140 2.28 -17.51 6.00
CA SER A 140 1.70 -16.23 6.43
C SER A 140 2.60 -15.45 7.42
N GLU A 141 3.57 -16.14 8.01
CA GLU A 141 4.52 -15.51 8.93
C GLU A 141 5.35 -14.43 8.22
N VAL A 142 5.79 -14.67 6.99
CA VAL A 142 6.55 -13.69 6.20
C VAL A 142 5.70 -12.45 5.95
N SER A 143 4.45 -12.63 5.51
CA SER A 143 3.51 -11.53 5.29
C SER A 143 3.32 -10.69 6.56
N MET A 144 3.13 -11.35 7.70
CA MET A 144 2.95 -10.68 8.98
C MET A 144 4.21 -9.90 9.40
N LYS A 145 5.39 -10.48 9.25
CA LYS A 145 6.65 -9.82 9.62
C LYS A 145 6.91 -8.58 8.77
N VAL A 146 6.68 -8.67 7.45
CA VAL A 146 6.86 -7.54 6.56
C VAL A 146 5.83 -6.45 6.86
N SER A 147 4.59 -6.82 7.16
CA SER A 147 3.54 -5.89 7.58
C SER A 147 3.92 -5.16 8.88
N LEU A 148 4.45 -5.89 9.86
CA LEU A 148 4.94 -5.30 11.12
C LEU A 148 6.03 -4.27 10.87
N LEU A 149 7.00 -4.61 10.02
CA LEU A 149 8.09 -3.69 9.66
C LEU A 149 7.55 -2.45 8.94
N MET A 150 6.65 -2.64 7.99
CA MET A 150 6.02 -1.53 7.26
C MET A 150 5.30 -0.59 8.22
N ASN A 151 4.52 -1.15 9.15
CA ASN A 151 3.79 -0.37 10.14
C ASN A 151 4.74 0.36 11.10
N ALA A 152 5.82 -0.29 11.53
CA ALA A 152 6.83 0.32 12.39
C ALA A 152 7.50 1.52 11.70
N ILE A 153 7.86 1.39 10.43
CA ILE A 153 8.45 2.47 9.63
C ILE A 153 7.45 3.63 9.51
N ASN A 154 6.18 3.32 9.23
CA ASN A 154 5.14 4.31 9.04
C ASN A 154 4.94 5.13 10.33
N VAL A 155 4.71 4.47 11.46
CA VAL A 155 4.46 5.14 12.75
C VAL A 155 5.70 5.93 13.19
N SER A 156 6.88 5.33 13.10
CA SER A 156 8.13 5.99 13.49
C SER A 156 8.40 7.21 12.61
N GLY A 157 8.23 7.09 11.30
CA GLY A 157 8.41 8.18 10.36
C GLY A 157 7.42 9.31 10.59
N ASN A 158 6.15 8.98 10.83
CA ASN A 158 5.11 9.97 11.15
C ASN A 158 5.48 10.74 12.42
N ALA A 159 5.88 10.05 13.47
CA ALA A 159 6.27 10.67 14.72
C ALA A 159 7.47 11.60 14.54
N ILE A 160 8.49 11.15 13.83
CA ILE A 160 9.71 11.95 13.60
C ILE A 160 9.39 13.20 12.79
N LEU A 161 8.64 13.07 11.69
CA LEU A 161 8.37 14.20 10.81
C LEU A 161 7.34 15.17 11.39
N ILE A 162 6.32 14.68 12.07
CA ILE A 162 5.28 15.55 12.66
C ILE A 162 5.78 16.23 13.93
N TYR A 163 6.34 15.47 14.87
CA TYR A 163 6.74 16.00 16.17
C TYR A 163 8.17 16.56 16.18
N GLY A 164 9.08 15.98 15.40
CA GLY A 164 10.48 16.39 15.35
C GLY A 164 10.72 17.54 14.38
N PHE A 165 10.22 17.45 13.16
CA PHE A 165 10.45 18.46 12.11
C PHE A 165 9.26 19.37 11.88
N HIS A 166 8.16 19.18 12.61
CA HIS A 166 6.93 19.96 12.48
C HIS A 166 6.39 20.02 11.05
N CYS A 167 6.53 18.89 10.32
CA CYS A 167 5.96 18.78 8.98
C CYS A 167 4.44 18.74 9.04
N GLY A 168 3.79 19.19 7.96
CA GLY A 168 2.35 19.12 7.82
C GLY A 168 1.88 17.74 7.34
N THR A 169 1.00 17.74 6.36
CA THR A 169 0.45 16.49 5.76
C THR A 169 1.55 15.61 5.16
N GLU A 170 2.62 16.19 4.68
CA GLU A 170 3.79 15.44 4.19
C GLU A 170 4.37 14.53 5.26
N GLY A 171 4.28 14.90 6.53
CA GLY A 171 4.75 14.10 7.65
C GLY A 171 4.02 12.77 7.82
N VAL A 172 2.85 12.62 7.20
CA VAL A 172 2.12 11.34 7.15
C VAL A 172 2.32 10.65 5.80
N ALA A 173 2.35 11.42 4.71
CA ALA A 173 2.43 10.88 3.36
C ALA A 173 3.79 10.28 3.03
N ILE A 174 4.88 10.98 3.38
CA ILE A 174 6.24 10.51 3.08
C ILE A 174 6.57 9.18 3.79
N PRO A 175 6.31 9.02 5.11
CA PRO A 175 6.53 7.72 5.76
C PRO A 175 5.68 6.60 5.15
N THR A 176 4.47 6.88 4.73
CA THR A 176 3.61 5.92 4.04
C THR A 176 4.26 5.45 2.74
N LEU A 177 4.77 6.39 1.93
CA LEU A 177 5.47 6.06 0.69
C LEU A 177 6.72 5.21 0.96
N VAL A 178 7.56 5.63 1.91
CA VAL A 178 8.80 4.93 2.26
C VAL A 178 8.50 3.53 2.79
N SER A 179 7.53 3.38 3.68
CA SER A 179 7.17 2.08 4.26
C SER A 179 6.68 1.11 3.19
N ARG A 180 5.87 1.56 2.26
CA ARG A 180 5.36 0.74 1.15
C ARG A 180 6.47 0.36 0.19
N PHE A 181 7.38 1.28 -0.11
CA PHE A 181 8.57 0.99 -0.94
C PHE A 181 9.42 -0.10 -0.32
N VAL A 182 9.76 0.03 0.98
CA VAL A 182 10.57 -0.95 1.69
C VAL A 182 9.87 -2.30 1.74
N ALA A 183 8.56 -2.33 2.04
CA ALA A 183 7.78 -3.56 2.09
C ALA A 183 7.76 -4.27 0.73
N ALA A 184 7.52 -3.54 -0.36
CA ALA A 184 7.54 -4.09 -1.71
C ALA A 184 8.91 -4.66 -2.07
N PHE A 185 9.97 -3.93 -1.78
CA PHE A 185 11.34 -4.38 -2.03
C PHE A 185 11.65 -5.67 -1.30
N ILE A 186 11.33 -5.74 -0.01
CA ILE A 186 11.58 -6.93 0.82
C ILE A 186 10.79 -8.12 0.31
N ILE A 187 9.49 -7.95 0.02
CA ILE A 187 8.62 -9.04 -0.41
C ILE A 187 9.07 -9.60 -1.77
N ILE A 188 9.47 -8.74 -2.70
CA ILE A 188 9.97 -9.14 -4.02
C ILE A 188 11.29 -9.90 -3.86
N LYS A 189 12.19 -9.40 -3.03
CA LYS A 189 13.48 -10.06 -2.78
C LYS A 189 13.29 -11.45 -2.17
N LEU A 190 12.36 -11.59 -1.23
CA LEU A 190 12.05 -12.88 -0.63
C LEU A 190 11.39 -13.83 -1.63
N LEU A 191 10.51 -13.34 -2.50
CA LEU A 191 9.92 -14.15 -3.56
C LEU A 191 10.96 -14.67 -4.53
N LEU A 192 11.91 -13.85 -4.93
CA LEU A 192 13.00 -14.27 -5.80
C LEU A 192 13.87 -15.33 -5.13
N LYS A 193 14.14 -15.19 -3.84
CA LYS A 193 14.89 -16.16 -3.06
C LYS A 193 14.14 -17.49 -2.97
N ASP A 194 12.84 -17.45 -2.66
CA ASP A 194 12.01 -18.64 -2.58
C ASP A 194 11.82 -19.30 -3.94
N LYS A 195 11.76 -18.52 -5.01
CA LYS A 195 11.72 -19.03 -6.37
C LYS A 195 12.95 -19.90 -6.68
N TRP A 196 14.11 -19.53 -6.15
CA TRP A 196 15.35 -20.32 -6.26
C TRP A 196 15.31 -21.56 -5.37
N SER A 197 14.68 -21.48 -4.21
CA SER A 197 14.56 -22.62 -3.28
C SER A 197 13.49 -23.62 -3.72
N LEU A 198 12.63 -23.26 -4.66
CA LEU A 198 11.65 -24.16 -5.27
C LEU A 198 12.26 -25.08 -6.34
N HIS A 199 13.53 -24.92 -6.63
CA HIS A 199 14.32 -25.82 -7.45
C HIS A 199 15.02 -26.84 -6.55
#